data_e01694ac62a6401f4be50198b2d08a69
#
_entry.id   e01694ac62a6401f4be50198b2d08a69
#
_cell.length_a   1.000
_cell.length_b   1.000
_cell.length_c   1.000
_cell.angle_alpha   90.00
_cell.angle_beta   90.00
_cell.angle_gamma   90.00
#
_symmetry.space_group_name_H-M   'P 1'
#
loop_
_entity.id
_entity.type
_entity.pdbx_description
1 polymer ?
#
loop_
_entity_poly.entity_id
_entity_poly.type
_entity_poly.pdbx_seq_one_letter_code
_entity_poly.pdbx_strand_id
1 'polypeptide(L)'
;MTAALPLKAASSTIVGDWEGTLNPGAQAKKRIVAHISVGQDGILSGTIDYPEQDVSGILITAITYKGSTLHFEVASSQGSYDGVSNSDNSEISGTWKQGGAGVNLILKRTP
;
A
#
# COMPACT_ATOMS: atom_id res chain seq x y z
N MET A 1 4.27 2.90 32.27
CA MET A 1 4.53 3.47 31.77
C MET A 1 4.45 3.29 30.38
N THR A 2 4.37 3.38 29.52
CA THR A 2 4.49 3.50 28.19
C THR A 2 4.47 2.26 27.39
N ALA A 3 3.95 1.26 27.85
CA ALA A 3 4.02 0.00 27.18
C ALA A 3 3.20 -0.08 25.90
N ALA A 4 2.31 0.85 25.66
CA ALA A 4 1.47 0.78 24.49
C ALA A 4 2.17 1.21 23.21
N LEU A 5 3.30 1.83 23.32
CA LEU A 5 3.94 2.43 22.16
C LEU A 5 4.36 1.46 21.06
N PRO A 6 4.85 0.25 21.35
CA PRO A 6 5.30 -0.60 20.26
C PRO A 6 4.25 -0.92 19.22
N LEU A 7 3.00 -1.06 19.64
CA LEU A 7 1.96 -1.39 18.70
C LEU A 7 1.68 -0.21 17.78
N LYS A 8 1.60 0.98 18.32
CA LYS A 8 1.38 2.15 17.52
C LYS A 8 2.54 2.42 16.59
N ALA A 9 3.75 2.22 17.07
CA ALA A 9 4.92 2.44 16.25
C ALA A 9 4.94 1.49 15.06
N ALA A 10 4.55 0.24 15.25
CA ALA A 10 4.53 -0.72 14.16
C ALA A 10 3.53 -0.30 13.07
N SER A 11 2.35 0.19 13.47
CA SER A 11 1.39 0.66 12.49
C SER A 11 1.87 1.91 11.79
N SER A 12 2.47 2.84 12.51
CA SER A 12 2.87 4.10 11.90
C SER A 12 4.06 3.96 10.97
N THR A 13 4.82 2.86 11.00
CA THR A 13 5.92 2.70 10.07
C THR A 13 5.47 2.52 8.64
N ILE A 14 4.20 2.17 8.42
CA ILE A 14 3.69 1.99 7.06
C ILE A 14 2.96 3.26 6.59
N VAL A 15 2.77 4.24 7.44
CA VAL A 15 2.09 5.48 7.07
C VAL A 15 2.94 6.28 6.11
N GLY A 16 2.32 6.85 5.09
CA GLY A 16 3.01 7.66 4.11
C GLY A 16 2.50 7.37 2.71
N ASP A 17 3.24 7.88 1.74
CA ASP A 17 2.89 7.71 0.34
C ASP A 17 3.84 6.71 -0.30
N TRP A 18 3.28 5.78 -1.05
CA TRP A 18 4.02 4.70 -1.67
C TRP A 18 3.68 4.65 -3.16
N GLU A 19 4.69 4.45 -3.98
CA GLU A 19 4.49 4.44 -5.43
C GLU A 19 5.08 3.19 -6.04
N GLY A 20 4.38 2.59 -7.00
CA GLY A 20 4.87 1.46 -7.76
C GLY A 20 4.37 1.52 -9.19
N THR A 21 4.93 0.68 -10.05
CA THR A 21 4.53 0.60 -11.45
C THR A 21 4.01 -0.80 -11.73
N LEU A 22 2.75 -0.86 -12.20
CA LEU A 22 2.11 -2.16 -12.42
C LEU A 22 2.60 -2.87 -13.67
N ASN A 23 3.06 -2.11 -14.66
CA ASN A 23 3.52 -2.71 -15.92
C ASN A 23 4.81 -2.05 -16.37
N PRO A 24 5.91 -2.28 -15.65
CA PRO A 24 7.14 -1.51 -15.87
C PRO A 24 7.76 -1.69 -17.24
N GLY A 25 7.50 -2.78 -17.93
CA GLY A 25 8.04 -3.01 -19.25
C GLY A 25 7.17 -2.52 -20.39
N ALA A 26 5.97 -1.99 -20.11
CA ALA A 26 5.05 -1.59 -21.15
C ALA A 26 5.33 -0.17 -21.63
N GLN A 27 4.92 0.13 -22.86
CA GLN A 27 5.04 1.48 -23.37
C GLN A 27 4.17 2.45 -22.58
N ALA A 28 2.95 2.02 -22.24
CA ALA A 28 2.05 2.83 -21.44
C ALA A 28 2.14 2.34 -20.00
N LYS A 29 2.98 2.97 -19.21
CA LYS A 29 3.16 2.60 -17.82
C LYS A 29 1.95 3.00 -16.99
N LYS A 30 1.63 2.17 -16.01
CA LYS A 30 0.54 2.45 -15.11
C LYS A 30 1.10 2.47 -13.70
N ARG A 31 1.25 3.65 -13.13
CA ARG A 31 1.73 3.80 -11.76
C ARG A 31 0.55 3.73 -10.81
N ILE A 32 0.82 3.24 -9.62
CA ILE A 32 -0.15 3.23 -8.54
C ILE A 32 0.50 3.95 -7.36
N VAL A 33 -0.23 4.87 -6.75
CA VAL A 33 0.25 5.60 -5.60
C VAL A 33 -0.71 5.32 -4.45
N ALA A 34 -0.18 4.78 -3.37
CA ALA A 34 -0.97 4.46 -2.18
C ALA A 34 -0.68 5.48 -1.11
N HIS A 35 -1.72 6.09 -0.57
CA HIS A 35 -1.60 7.02 0.55
C HIS A 35 -2.15 6.34 1.78
N ILE A 36 -1.29 6.02 2.73
CA ILE A 36 -1.66 5.27 3.92
C ILE A 36 -1.56 6.17 5.14
N SER A 37 -2.60 6.18 5.95
CA SER A 37 -2.63 6.96 7.17
C SER A 37 -3.16 6.11 8.32
N VAL A 38 -3.01 6.60 9.53
CA VAL A 38 -3.49 5.92 10.72
C VAL A 38 -4.32 6.90 11.54
N GLY A 39 -5.49 6.44 12.00
CA GLY A 39 -6.36 7.25 12.82
C GLY A 39 -5.95 7.23 14.29
N GLN A 40 -6.67 8.00 15.10
CA GLN A 40 -6.40 8.11 16.52
C GLN A 40 -6.55 6.77 17.24
N ASP A 41 -7.39 5.91 16.71
CA ASP A 41 -7.64 4.59 17.28
C ASP A 41 -6.62 3.55 16.80
N GLY A 42 -5.65 3.94 16.00
CA GLY A 42 -4.65 3.02 15.49
C GLY A 42 -5.09 2.25 14.27
N ILE A 43 -6.24 2.56 13.70
CA ILE A 43 -6.75 1.87 12.52
C ILE A 43 -6.17 2.49 11.26
N LEU A 44 -5.62 1.66 10.41
CA LEU A 44 -5.04 2.10 9.15
C LEU A 44 -6.14 2.37 8.12
N SER A 45 -5.93 3.37 7.31
CA SER A 45 -6.81 3.69 6.20
C SER A 45 -5.98 4.22 5.05
N GLY A 46 -6.58 4.31 3.86
CA GLY A 46 -5.82 4.82 2.75
C GLY A 46 -6.63 4.96 1.47
N THR A 47 -5.97 5.53 0.49
CA THR A 47 -6.52 5.71 -0.85
C THR A 47 -5.47 5.37 -1.89
N ILE A 48 -5.93 5.14 -3.11
CA ILE A 48 -5.08 4.79 -4.25
C ILE A 48 -5.32 5.81 -5.35
N ASP A 49 -4.24 6.24 -6.01
CA ASP A 49 -4.33 7.07 -7.20
C ASP A 49 -3.72 6.33 -8.39
N TYR A 50 -4.25 6.59 -9.57
CA TYR A 50 -3.67 6.14 -10.82
C TYR A 50 -3.37 7.38 -11.68
N PRO A 51 -2.18 7.97 -11.54
CA PRO A 51 -1.90 9.26 -12.19
C PRO A 51 -2.04 9.26 -13.70
N GLU A 52 -1.64 8.18 -14.37
CA GLU A 52 -1.74 8.12 -15.83
C GLU A 52 -3.17 8.06 -16.32
N GLN A 53 -4.11 7.69 -15.47
CA GLN A 53 -5.52 7.63 -15.82
C GLN A 53 -6.31 8.80 -15.25
N ASP A 54 -5.60 9.72 -14.60
CA ASP A 54 -6.24 10.89 -13.98
C ASP A 54 -7.29 10.48 -12.95
N VAL A 55 -7.01 9.44 -12.21
CA VAL A 55 -7.91 8.91 -11.18
C VAL A 55 -7.21 9.03 -9.83
N SER A 56 -7.93 9.54 -8.84
CA SER A 56 -7.37 9.68 -7.51
C SER A 56 -8.45 9.43 -6.45
N GLY A 57 -8.00 9.14 -5.24
CA GLY A 57 -8.91 9.02 -4.11
C GLY A 57 -9.71 7.73 -4.06
N ILE A 58 -9.27 6.67 -4.72
CA ILE A 58 -9.97 5.39 -4.65
C ILE A 58 -9.75 4.81 -3.25
N LEU A 59 -10.83 4.50 -2.55
CA LEU A 59 -10.73 4.01 -1.17
C LEU A 59 -10.11 2.63 -1.11
N ILE A 60 -9.14 2.47 -0.22
CA ILE A 60 -8.70 1.15 0.22
C ILE A 60 -9.73 0.68 1.24
N THR A 61 -10.40 -0.44 0.95
CA THR A 61 -11.53 -0.88 1.76
C THR A 61 -11.12 -1.75 2.94
N ALA A 62 -9.93 -2.34 2.90
CA ALA A 62 -9.39 -3.09 4.03
C ALA A 62 -7.88 -2.98 3.98
N ILE A 63 -7.25 -2.83 5.14
CA ILE A 63 -5.80 -2.73 5.19
C ILE A 63 -5.32 -3.26 6.53
N THR A 64 -4.33 -4.13 6.50
CA THR A 64 -3.69 -4.65 7.70
C THR A 64 -2.18 -4.66 7.52
N TYR A 65 -1.46 -4.49 8.60
CA TYR A 65 -0.01 -4.57 8.60
C TYR A 65 0.42 -5.27 9.88
N LYS A 66 0.99 -6.45 9.72
CA LYS A 66 1.45 -7.26 10.84
C LYS A 66 2.88 -7.70 10.59
N GLY A 67 3.75 -7.46 11.57
CA GLY A 67 5.16 -7.75 11.39
C GLY A 67 5.68 -6.92 10.23
N SER A 68 6.02 -7.56 9.14
CA SER A 68 6.45 -6.86 7.94
C SER A 68 5.48 -7.07 6.78
N THR A 69 4.34 -7.67 7.00
CA THR A 69 3.41 -8.03 5.93
C THR A 69 2.29 -7.01 5.83
N LEU A 70 2.17 -6.40 4.65
CA LEU A 70 1.09 -5.47 4.34
C LEU A 70 0.10 -6.16 3.43
N HIS A 71 -1.17 -6.04 3.77
CA HIS A 71 -2.26 -6.51 2.91
C HIS A 71 -3.29 -5.41 2.81
N PHE A 72 -3.72 -5.09 1.59
CA PHE A 72 -4.86 -4.21 1.44
C PHE A 72 -5.73 -4.65 0.28
N GLU A 73 -6.98 -4.19 0.30
CA GLU A 73 -7.97 -4.50 -0.71
C GLU A 73 -8.65 -3.24 -1.21
N VAL A 74 -8.95 -3.23 -2.50
CA VAL A 74 -9.64 -2.10 -3.14
C VAL A 74 -10.87 -2.69 -3.82
N ALA A 75 -12.01 -2.62 -3.15
CA ALA A 75 -13.21 -3.31 -3.61
C ALA A 75 -13.71 -2.77 -4.95
N SER A 76 -13.58 -1.48 -5.18
CA SER A 76 -14.11 -0.88 -6.40
C SER A 76 -13.45 -1.40 -7.67
N SER A 77 -12.19 -1.84 -7.58
CA SER A 77 -11.48 -2.40 -8.72
C SER A 77 -11.24 -3.90 -8.57
N GLN A 78 -11.78 -4.49 -7.49
CA GLN A 78 -11.58 -5.90 -7.17
C GLN A 78 -10.10 -6.27 -7.09
N GLY A 79 -9.31 -5.32 -6.59
CA GLY A 79 -7.87 -5.51 -6.47
C GLY A 79 -7.46 -5.79 -5.04
N SER A 80 -6.33 -6.44 -4.88
CA SER A 80 -5.72 -6.66 -3.57
C SER A 80 -4.22 -6.69 -3.71
N TYR A 81 -3.54 -6.36 -2.62
CA TYR A 81 -2.08 -6.33 -2.59
C TYR A 81 -1.60 -7.04 -1.34
N ASP A 82 -0.61 -7.90 -1.53
CA ASP A 82 0.09 -8.56 -0.42
C ASP A 82 1.58 -8.36 -0.62
N GLY A 83 2.23 -7.77 0.36
CA GLY A 83 3.65 -7.50 0.25
C GLY A 83 4.35 -7.52 1.59
N VAL A 84 5.68 -7.50 1.53
CA VAL A 84 6.54 -7.53 2.71
C VAL A 84 7.47 -6.32 2.64
N SER A 85 7.51 -5.55 3.71
CA SER A 85 8.38 -4.39 3.79
C SER A 85 9.81 -4.82 4.10
N ASN A 86 10.79 -4.06 3.58
CA ASN A 86 12.18 -4.33 3.88
C ASN A 86 12.55 -3.78 5.25
N SER A 87 13.80 -3.99 5.66
CA SER A 87 14.21 -3.73 7.03
C SER A 87 14.13 -2.27 7.44
N ASP A 88 14.29 -1.33 6.50
CA ASP A 88 14.21 0.09 6.82
C ASP A 88 12.89 0.73 6.41
N ASN A 89 11.92 -0.09 5.98
CA ASN A 89 10.59 0.38 5.62
C ASN A 89 10.58 1.42 4.51
N SER A 90 11.50 1.29 3.56
CA SER A 90 11.54 2.16 2.40
C SER A 90 10.94 1.53 1.16
N GLU A 91 10.73 0.21 1.19
CA GLU A 91 10.27 -0.52 0.02
C GLU A 91 9.43 -1.70 0.46
N ILE A 92 8.38 -1.99 -0.29
CA ILE A 92 7.52 -3.16 -0.05
C ILE A 92 7.50 -3.96 -1.33
N SER A 93 7.83 -5.25 -1.24
CA SER A 93 7.81 -6.16 -2.38
C SER A 93 6.61 -7.07 -2.26
N GLY A 94 5.80 -7.13 -3.29
CA GLY A 94 4.60 -7.93 -3.20
C GLY A 94 3.95 -8.20 -4.53
N THR A 95 2.70 -8.63 -4.45
CA THR A 95 1.90 -9.02 -5.61
C THR A 95 0.57 -8.27 -5.60
N TRP A 96 0.26 -7.63 -6.70
CA TRP A 96 -1.04 -7.00 -6.93
C TRP A 96 -1.90 -7.97 -7.73
N LYS A 97 -3.08 -8.25 -7.23
CA LYS A 97 -4.01 -9.15 -7.90
C LYS A 97 -5.27 -8.40 -8.26
N GLN A 98 -5.72 -8.59 -9.48
CA GLN A 98 -6.94 -7.96 -9.94
C GLN A 98 -7.57 -8.86 -10.99
N GLY A 99 -8.83 -9.23 -10.76
CA GLY A 99 -9.55 -10.07 -11.71
C GLY A 99 -8.92 -11.43 -11.92
N GLY A 100 -8.27 -11.99 -10.92
CA GLY A 100 -7.66 -13.30 -11.02
C GLY A 100 -6.24 -13.31 -11.55
N ALA A 101 -5.74 -12.17 -12.01
CA ALA A 101 -4.36 -12.06 -12.49
C ALA A 101 -3.49 -11.41 -11.44
N GLY A 102 -2.28 -11.94 -11.25
CA GLY A 102 -1.34 -11.37 -10.29
C GLY A 102 -0.10 -10.86 -10.99
N VAL A 103 0.39 -9.71 -10.56
CA VAL A 103 1.63 -9.13 -11.08
C VAL A 103 2.48 -8.67 -9.91
N ASN A 104 3.78 -8.72 -10.08
CA ASN A 104 4.69 -8.20 -9.07
C ASN A 104 4.55 -6.69 -9.01
N LEU A 105 4.47 -6.17 -7.80
CA LEU A 105 4.40 -4.73 -7.60
C LEU A 105 5.28 -4.36 -6.42
N ILE A 106 6.29 -3.56 -6.70
CA ILE A 106 7.18 -3.05 -5.66
C ILE A 106 6.76 -1.62 -5.37
N LEU A 107 6.41 -1.35 -4.13
CA LEU A 107 6.05 -0.01 -3.70
C LEU A 107 7.24 0.62 -3.01
N LYS A 108 7.57 1.84 -3.42
CA LYS A 108 8.66 2.60 -2.82
C LYS A 108 8.11 3.85 -2.19
N ARG A 109 8.63 4.18 -1.01
CA ARG A 109 8.19 5.36 -0.32
C ARG A 109 8.59 6.60 -1.12
N THR A 110 7.66 7.51 -1.34
CA THR A 110 7.95 8.75 -2.05
C THR A 110 8.51 9.78 -1.08
N PRO A 111 9.38 10.65 -1.57
CA PRO A 111 9.95 11.69 -0.70
C PRO A 111 8.93 12.73 -0.26
#